data_14678294f6b08e4b29a96e51bc2905eb
#
_entry.id   14678294f6b08e4b29a96e51bc2905eb
#
_cell.length_a   1.000
_cell.length_b   1.000
_cell.length_c   1.000
_cell.angle_alpha   90.00
_cell.angle_beta   90.00
_cell.angle_gamma   90.00
#
_symmetry.space_group_name_H-M   'P 1'
#
loop_
_entity.id
_entity.type
_entity.pdbx_description
1 polymer ?
#
loop_
_entity_poly.entity_id
_entity_poly.type
_entity_poly.pdbx_seq_one_letter_code
_entity_poly.pdbx_strand_id
1 'polypeptide(L)'
;MNGTGIQKTKLLIVIPSLECGGTEKFAMQVCEHINTDLFEVTLAVLNNAHPFYTLTNPVIKLVDLKARRVRTSLFAIRRTIREERPAIIFSLSNHLNLYMAIYRRQFPPQIKLVARESSIPSFTNKRSGYPYFYNYLMKKFYHRFDAIVCQSAYMQQDLVQHFGVPAAKTHIICNMAGDAALKALSAAPENDRSRVRKFITVARLSGEKGIDRLIKSVALLPFSVQYHIIGEGPMRSALEKLIIELGLQEKVFLPGRKGRPFEGLEDADLFLLDSDYEGFPNVLLEAGVLGIPVVARDAPGGINEIIRNGENGFLVSETGTASFAAAIEKALQYKFSRENIIALTKERFPTEKAISALEELFLTIGTA
;
A
#
# COMPACT_ATOMS: atom_id res chain seq x y z
N MET A 1 -16.65 -26.42 36.48
CA MET A 1 -16.68 -25.02 36.05
C MET A 1 -16.65 -25.04 34.52
N ASN A 2 -17.82 -24.89 33.89
CA ASN A 2 -17.93 -24.89 32.43
C ASN A 2 -17.41 -23.54 31.95
N GLY A 3 -16.17 -23.52 31.42
CA GLY A 3 -15.68 -22.37 30.69
C GLY A 3 -16.52 -22.21 29.43
N THR A 4 -17.36 -21.18 29.41
CA THR A 4 -17.99 -20.71 28.17
C THR A 4 -16.88 -20.13 27.29
N GLY A 5 -16.22 -21.01 26.56
CA GLY A 5 -15.22 -20.59 25.56
C GLY A 5 -15.92 -19.66 24.58
N ILE A 6 -15.45 -18.42 24.48
CA ILE A 6 -15.94 -17.47 23.47
C ILE A 6 -15.74 -18.15 22.11
N GLN A 7 -16.83 -18.37 21.36
CA GLN A 7 -16.75 -18.97 20.05
C GLN A 7 -16.04 -17.99 19.12
N LYS A 8 -14.84 -18.37 18.63
CA LYS A 8 -14.04 -17.53 17.72
C LYS A 8 -14.76 -17.30 16.40
N THR A 9 -14.69 -16.08 15.89
CA THR A 9 -15.21 -15.75 14.56
C THR A 9 -14.25 -16.29 13.49
N LYS A 10 -14.76 -17.16 12.60
CA LYS A 10 -13.96 -17.71 11.50
C LYS A 10 -13.79 -16.68 10.39
N LEU A 11 -12.54 -16.28 10.13
CA LEU A 11 -12.16 -15.28 9.13
C LEU A 11 -11.34 -15.94 8.02
N LEU A 12 -11.81 -15.84 6.78
CA LEU A 12 -11.08 -16.25 5.59
C LEU A 12 -10.54 -15.02 4.88
N ILE A 13 -9.24 -14.80 4.96
CA ILE A 13 -8.54 -13.75 4.19
C ILE A 13 -8.15 -14.33 2.84
N VAL A 14 -8.49 -13.65 1.74
CA VAL A 14 -8.20 -14.11 0.37
C VAL A 14 -7.36 -13.06 -0.35
N ILE A 15 -6.18 -13.49 -0.83
CA ILE A 15 -5.23 -12.65 -1.58
C ILE A 15 -4.74 -13.33 -2.86
N PRO A 16 -4.28 -12.57 -3.87
CA PRO A 16 -3.80 -13.17 -5.12
C PRO A 16 -2.49 -13.95 -4.96
N SER A 17 -1.54 -13.45 -4.23
CA SER A 17 -0.19 -14.04 -4.04
C SER A 17 0.42 -13.61 -2.71
N LEU A 18 1.61 -14.12 -2.40
CA LEU A 18 2.52 -13.60 -1.36
C LEU A 18 3.77 -12.95 -1.99
N GLU A 19 3.66 -12.45 -3.21
CA GLU A 19 4.71 -11.69 -3.87
C GLU A 19 4.93 -10.33 -3.19
N CYS A 20 5.97 -9.61 -3.61
CA CYS A 20 6.27 -8.29 -3.05
C CYS A 20 5.25 -7.25 -3.50
N GLY A 21 4.41 -6.80 -2.58
CA GLY A 21 3.38 -5.78 -2.83
C GLY A 21 2.79 -5.20 -1.56
N GLY A 22 2.12 -4.04 -1.69
CA GLY A 22 1.51 -3.36 -0.54
C GLY A 22 0.28 -4.08 0.02
N THR A 23 -0.45 -4.79 -0.82
CA THR A 23 -1.62 -5.61 -0.44
C THR A 23 -1.17 -6.81 0.39
N GLU A 24 -0.13 -7.49 -0.09
CA GLU A 24 0.46 -8.66 0.55
C GLU A 24 1.08 -8.28 1.89
N LYS A 25 1.83 -7.15 1.93
CA LYS A 25 2.38 -6.61 3.19
C LYS A 25 1.27 -6.35 4.21
N PHE A 26 0.17 -5.72 3.80
CA PHE A 26 -0.97 -5.46 4.68
C PHE A 26 -1.59 -6.76 5.19
N ALA A 27 -1.80 -7.76 4.32
CA ALA A 27 -2.33 -9.06 4.73
C ALA A 27 -1.44 -9.74 5.77
N MET A 28 -0.12 -9.67 5.59
CA MET A 28 0.83 -10.23 6.56
C MET A 28 0.78 -9.50 7.90
N GLN A 29 0.71 -8.16 7.89
CA GLN A 29 0.55 -7.38 9.12
C GLN A 29 -0.76 -7.72 9.84
N VAL A 30 -1.88 -7.90 9.12
CA VAL A 30 -3.13 -8.37 9.72
C VAL A 30 -2.95 -9.76 10.35
N CYS A 31 -2.35 -10.70 9.63
CA CYS A 31 -2.10 -12.06 10.15
C CYS A 31 -1.17 -12.07 11.37
N GLU A 32 -0.23 -11.15 11.46
CA GLU A 32 0.72 -11.06 12.57
C GLU A 32 0.10 -10.48 13.84
N HIS A 33 -0.81 -9.50 13.70
CA HIS A 33 -1.31 -8.71 14.83
C HIS A 33 -2.76 -8.96 15.20
N ILE A 34 -3.55 -9.65 14.38
CA ILE A 34 -4.96 -9.94 14.67
C ILE A 34 -5.11 -10.81 15.93
N ASN A 35 -6.09 -10.50 16.77
CA ASN A 35 -6.35 -11.22 18.02
C ASN A 35 -6.87 -12.64 17.74
N THR A 36 -6.00 -13.62 17.88
CA THR A 36 -6.32 -15.04 17.64
C THR A 36 -7.19 -15.67 18.74
N ASP A 37 -7.48 -14.98 19.83
CA ASP A 37 -8.47 -15.41 20.82
C ASP A 37 -9.89 -15.08 20.38
N LEU A 38 -10.05 -14.05 19.56
CA LEU A 38 -11.34 -13.64 18.99
C LEU A 38 -11.59 -14.23 17.60
N PHE A 39 -10.54 -14.47 16.83
CA PHE A 39 -10.62 -14.91 15.44
C PHE A 39 -9.88 -16.21 15.18
N GLU A 40 -10.53 -17.13 14.46
CA GLU A 40 -9.89 -18.28 13.80
C GLU A 40 -9.62 -17.91 12.34
N VAL A 41 -8.36 -17.68 12.00
CA VAL A 41 -7.98 -17.09 10.71
C VAL A 41 -7.39 -18.12 9.77
N THR A 42 -7.91 -18.13 8.53
CA THR A 42 -7.32 -18.85 7.39
C THR A 42 -6.88 -17.83 6.33
N LEU A 43 -5.62 -17.85 5.95
CA LEU A 43 -5.08 -17.09 4.82
C LEU A 43 -5.09 -17.96 3.56
N ALA A 44 -5.99 -17.66 2.63
CA ALA A 44 -6.06 -18.34 1.34
C ALA A 44 -5.35 -17.50 0.27
N VAL A 45 -4.34 -18.08 -0.33
CA VAL A 45 -3.53 -17.47 -1.40
C VAL A 45 -3.90 -18.14 -2.72
N LEU A 46 -4.24 -17.36 -3.75
CA LEU A 46 -4.60 -17.95 -5.04
C LEU A 46 -3.42 -18.73 -5.65
N ASN A 47 -2.24 -18.15 -5.60
CA ASN A 47 -1.00 -18.76 -6.10
C ASN A 47 0.17 -18.42 -5.19
N ASN A 48 0.78 -19.43 -4.59
CA ASN A 48 1.93 -19.29 -3.70
C ASN A 48 3.24 -19.85 -4.30
N ALA A 49 3.38 -19.83 -5.64
CA ALA A 49 4.54 -20.40 -6.31
C ALA A 49 5.86 -19.65 -6.04
N HIS A 50 5.78 -18.33 -5.84
CA HIS A 50 6.96 -17.47 -5.64
C HIS A 50 6.72 -16.50 -4.47
N PRO A 51 6.64 -16.99 -3.23
CA PRO A 51 6.37 -16.14 -2.08
C PRO A 51 7.59 -15.25 -1.78
N PHE A 52 7.32 -13.96 -1.60
CA PHE A 52 8.27 -13.01 -1.04
C PHE A 52 8.09 -12.88 0.48
N TYR A 53 6.81 -12.89 0.92
CA TYR A 53 6.46 -12.87 2.34
C TYR A 53 6.25 -14.29 2.86
N THR A 54 6.68 -14.51 4.11
CA THR A 54 6.47 -15.78 4.85
C THR A 54 5.55 -15.52 6.02
N LEU A 55 4.51 -16.33 6.16
CA LEU A 55 3.62 -16.27 7.32
C LEU A 55 4.38 -16.72 8.57
N THR A 56 4.50 -15.84 9.56
CA THR A 56 5.27 -16.08 10.79
C THR A 56 4.40 -16.57 11.94
N ASN A 57 3.11 -16.19 11.96
CA ASN A 57 2.18 -16.60 13.00
C ASN A 57 1.72 -18.05 12.80
N PRO A 58 2.14 -19.00 13.68
CA PRO A 58 1.89 -20.43 13.50
C PRO A 58 0.41 -20.81 13.75
N VAL A 59 -0.37 -19.94 14.38
CA VAL A 59 -1.80 -20.18 14.67
C VAL A 59 -2.65 -19.98 13.42
N ILE A 60 -2.17 -19.20 12.45
CA ILE A 60 -2.89 -18.90 11.22
C ILE A 60 -2.67 -20.00 10.19
N LYS A 61 -3.77 -20.54 9.67
CA LYS A 61 -3.74 -21.55 8.61
C LYS A 61 -3.47 -20.91 7.26
N LEU A 62 -2.43 -21.36 6.55
CA LEU A 62 -2.14 -21.00 5.16
C LEU A 62 -2.72 -22.04 4.21
N VAL A 63 -3.48 -21.60 3.20
CA VAL A 63 -4.04 -22.47 2.15
C VAL A 63 -3.64 -21.92 0.78
N ASP A 64 -2.85 -22.70 0.03
CA ASP A 64 -2.56 -22.42 -1.39
C ASP A 64 -3.67 -23.00 -2.27
N LEU A 65 -4.39 -22.12 -2.95
CA LEU A 65 -5.50 -22.50 -3.84
C LEU A 65 -5.01 -23.05 -5.19
N LYS A 66 -3.73 -22.93 -5.51
CA LYS A 66 -3.07 -23.36 -6.75
C LYS A 66 -3.79 -22.86 -8.02
N ALA A 67 -4.39 -21.66 -7.93
CA ALA A 67 -5.12 -21.03 -9.01
C ALA A 67 -4.23 -20.01 -9.73
N ARG A 68 -3.87 -20.30 -10.98
CA ARG A 68 -2.97 -19.43 -11.76
C ARG A 68 -3.51 -18.01 -12.02
N ARG A 69 -4.84 -17.83 -12.02
CA ARG A 69 -5.49 -16.56 -12.32
C ARG A 69 -6.76 -16.40 -11.49
N VAL A 70 -7.12 -15.17 -11.14
CA VAL A 70 -8.35 -14.86 -10.41
C VAL A 70 -9.59 -15.50 -11.07
N ARG A 71 -9.72 -15.37 -12.39
CA ARG A 71 -10.89 -15.91 -13.15
C ARG A 71 -11.06 -17.43 -13.08
N THR A 72 -10.02 -18.18 -12.73
CA THR A 72 -10.06 -19.65 -12.60
C THR A 72 -10.14 -20.14 -11.17
N SER A 73 -10.18 -19.22 -10.18
CA SER A 73 -10.10 -19.55 -8.76
C SER A 73 -11.44 -19.91 -8.10
N LEU A 74 -12.57 -19.69 -8.77
CA LEU A 74 -13.91 -19.81 -8.17
C LEU A 74 -14.15 -21.18 -7.51
N PHE A 75 -13.79 -22.26 -8.21
CA PHE A 75 -13.99 -23.62 -7.69
C PHE A 75 -13.14 -23.85 -6.43
N ALA A 76 -11.89 -23.44 -6.46
CA ALA A 76 -10.99 -23.56 -5.31
C ALA A 76 -11.47 -22.71 -4.12
N ILE A 77 -11.88 -21.44 -4.37
CA ILE A 77 -12.46 -20.56 -3.35
C ILE A 77 -13.72 -21.21 -2.74
N ARG A 78 -14.64 -21.71 -3.56
CA ARG A 78 -15.86 -22.37 -3.05
C ARG A 78 -15.56 -23.64 -2.26
N ARG A 79 -14.55 -24.43 -2.66
CA ARG A 79 -14.10 -25.57 -1.91
C ARG A 79 -13.59 -25.16 -0.54
N THR A 80 -12.70 -24.17 -0.48
CA THR A 80 -12.17 -23.63 0.78
C THR A 80 -13.27 -23.06 1.67
N ILE A 81 -14.24 -22.32 1.12
CA ILE A 81 -15.41 -21.84 1.88
C ILE A 81 -16.19 -23.01 2.51
N ARG A 82 -16.38 -24.12 1.81
CA ARG A 82 -17.08 -25.31 2.36
C ARG A 82 -16.27 -26.02 3.44
N GLU A 83 -14.95 -26.10 3.28
CA GLU A 83 -14.05 -26.75 4.23
C GLU A 83 -13.90 -25.92 5.50
N GLU A 84 -13.60 -24.62 5.38
CA GLU A 84 -13.33 -23.72 6.51
C GLU A 84 -14.59 -23.18 7.19
N ARG A 85 -15.71 -23.09 6.46
CA ARG A 85 -16.99 -22.52 6.93
C ARG A 85 -16.82 -21.16 7.58
N PRO A 86 -16.21 -20.17 6.91
CA PRO A 86 -15.97 -18.87 7.50
C PRO A 86 -17.26 -18.12 7.76
N ALA A 87 -17.30 -17.33 8.84
CA ALA A 87 -18.34 -16.33 9.05
C ALA A 87 -18.12 -15.10 8.17
N ILE A 88 -16.84 -14.76 7.92
CA ILE A 88 -16.43 -13.58 7.16
C ILE A 88 -15.40 -13.98 6.11
N ILE A 89 -15.55 -13.45 4.89
CA ILE A 89 -14.53 -13.49 3.84
C ILE A 89 -14.00 -12.06 3.67
N PHE A 90 -12.70 -11.88 3.86
CA PHE A 90 -12.00 -10.61 3.66
C PHE A 90 -11.13 -10.69 2.41
N SER A 91 -11.55 -10.03 1.34
CA SER A 91 -10.89 -10.03 0.03
C SER A 91 -10.02 -8.79 -0.14
N LEU A 92 -8.76 -8.98 -0.53
CA LEU A 92 -7.81 -7.91 -0.74
C LEU A 92 -7.29 -7.91 -2.18
N SER A 93 -7.39 -6.83 -2.87
CA SER A 93 -7.02 -6.55 -4.26
C SER A 93 -8.22 -6.33 -5.18
N ASN A 94 -8.17 -5.24 -5.95
CA ASN A 94 -9.28 -4.74 -6.76
C ASN A 94 -9.87 -5.79 -7.73
N HIS A 95 -9.00 -6.53 -8.45
CA HIS A 95 -9.48 -7.56 -9.39
C HIS A 95 -10.15 -8.74 -8.69
N LEU A 96 -9.60 -9.14 -7.54
CA LEU A 96 -10.19 -10.20 -6.72
C LEU A 96 -11.50 -9.73 -6.09
N ASN A 97 -11.55 -8.49 -5.58
CA ASN A 97 -12.76 -7.88 -5.02
C ASN A 97 -13.90 -7.90 -6.05
N LEU A 98 -13.65 -7.40 -7.27
CA LEU A 98 -14.67 -7.43 -8.33
C LEU A 98 -15.14 -8.86 -8.64
N TYR A 99 -14.21 -9.81 -8.70
CA TYR A 99 -14.53 -11.20 -8.91
C TYR A 99 -15.41 -11.77 -7.79
N MET A 100 -15.07 -11.53 -6.54
CA MET A 100 -15.86 -11.95 -5.38
C MET A 100 -17.26 -11.32 -5.38
N ALA A 101 -17.38 -10.04 -5.73
CA ALA A 101 -18.67 -9.34 -5.85
C ALA A 101 -19.57 -9.96 -6.96
N ILE A 102 -19.01 -10.28 -8.12
CA ILE A 102 -19.75 -10.92 -9.21
C ILE A 102 -20.32 -12.27 -8.76
N TYR A 103 -19.50 -13.07 -8.09
CA TYR A 103 -19.87 -14.44 -7.69
C TYR A 103 -20.47 -14.53 -6.28
N ARG A 104 -20.77 -13.41 -5.61
CA ARG A 104 -21.34 -13.37 -4.24
C ARG A 104 -22.52 -14.31 -4.03
N ARG A 105 -23.41 -14.41 -5.03
CA ARG A 105 -24.61 -15.28 -4.96
C ARG A 105 -24.30 -16.77 -4.93
N GLN A 106 -23.06 -17.18 -5.23
CA GLN A 106 -22.63 -18.58 -5.16
C GLN A 106 -22.02 -18.95 -3.80
N PHE A 107 -21.91 -18.00 -2.90
CA PHE A 107 -21.48 -18.21 -1.52
C PHE A 107 -22.69 -18.28 -0.60
N PRO A 108 -22.61 -19.03 0.50
CA PRO A 108 -23.69 -19.07 1.49
C PRO A 108 -24.11 -17.65 1.93
N PRO A 109 -25.43 -17.38 2.04
CA PRO A 109 -25.92 -16.03 2.30
C PRO A 109 -25.52 -15.48 3.68
N GLN A 110 -25.35 -16.37 4.67
CA GLN A 110 -24.92 -16.00 6.02
C GLN A 110 -23.49 -15.52 6.11
N ILE A 111 -22.63 -15.84 5.13
CA ILE A 111 -21.24 -15.38 5.14
C ILE A 111 -21.20 -13.89 4.79
N LYS A 112 -20.54 -13.09 5.62
CA LYS A 112 -20.31 -11.68 5.32
C LYS A 112 -19.12 -11.51 4.37
N LEU A 113 -19.28 -10.68 3.35
CA LEU A 113 -18.24 -10.44 2.37
C LEU A 113 -17.69 -9.02 2.54
N VAL A 114 -16.43 -8.92 2.92
CA VAL A 114 -15.70 -7.66 3.12
C VAL A 114 -14.63 -7.52 2.05
N ALA A 115 -14.54 -6.36 1.44
CA ALA A 115 -13.44 -6.03 0.54
C ALA A 115 -12.49 -5.02 1.17
N ARG A 116 -11.22 -5.05 0.79
CA ARG A 116 -10.30 -3.92 0.96
C ARG A 116 -9.79 -3.47 -0.40
N GLU A 117 -10.04 -2.22 -0.73
CA GLU A 117 -9.49 -1.64 -1.95
C GLU A 117 -8.00 -1.33 -1.76
N SER A 118 -7.22 -1.62 -2.79
CA SER A 118 -5.75 -1.46 -2.77
C SER A 118 -5.25 -0.29 -3.61
N SER A 119 -6.12 0.31 -4.41
CA SER A 119 -5.84 1.52 -5.21
C SER A 119 -7.15 2.25 -5.50
N ILE A 120 -7.08 3.44 -6.10
CA ILE A 120 -8.27 4.23 -6.45
C ILE A 120 -8.90 3.63 -7.72
N PRO A 121 -10.11 3.04 -7.65
CA PRO A 121 -10.68 2.29 -8.75
C PRO A 121 -10.91 3.11 -10.02
N SER A 122 -11.37 4.37 -9.92
CA SER A 122 -11.60 5.22 -11.10
C SER A 122 -10.33 5.46 -11.91
N PHE A 123 -9.18 5.62 -11.26
CA PHE A 123 -7.88 5.80 -11.92
C PHE A 123 -7.32 4.47 -12.45
N THR A 124 -7.42 3.41 -11.67
CA THR A 124 -6.94 2.09 -12.07
C THR A 124 -7.70 1.57 -13.29
N ASN A 125 -9.03 1.71 -13.28
CA ASN A 125 -9.87 1.27 -14.40
C ASN A 125 -9.61 2.06 -15.67
N LYS A 126 -9.35 3.39 -15.59
CA LYS A 126 -8.98 4.21 -16.77
C LYS A 126 -7.74 3.67 -17.50
N ARG A 127 -6.82 3.06 -16.78
CA ARG A 127 -5.57 2.48 -17.33
C ARG A 127 -5.73 1.03 -17.79
N SER A 128 -6.87 0.40 -17.53
CA SER A 128 -7.18 -0.94 -18.02
C SER A 128 -7.49 -0.93 -19.51
N GLY A 129 -7.36 -2.07 -20.17
CA GLY A 129 -7.76 -2.21 -21.58
C GLY A 129 -9.28 -2.03 -21.83
N TYR A 130 -10.09 -2.09 -20.77
CA TYR A 130 -11.57 -2.06 -20.85
C TYR A 130 -12.19 -1.21 -19.73
N PRO A 131 -11.91 0.10 -19.66
CA PRO A 131 -12.31 0.95 -18.54
C PRO A 131 -13.82 1.01 -18.31
N TYR A 132 -14.61 1.16 -19.37
CA TYR A 132 -16.07 1.22 -19.28
C TYR A 132 -16.69 -0.09 -18.78
N PHE A 133 -16.13 -1.22 -19.18
CA PHE A 133 -16.58 -2.54 -18.74
C PHE A 133 -16.32 -2.76 -17.25
N TYR A 134 -15.10 -2.45 -16.77
CA TYR A 134 -14.79 -2.56 -15.34
C TYR A 134 -15.64 -1.60 -14.51
N ASN A 135 -15.83 -0.35 -14.95
CA ASN A 135 -16.68 0.61 -14.26
C ASN A 135 -18.14 0.13 -14.18
N TYR A 136 -18.67 -0.42 -15.28
CA TYR A 136 -20.01 -1.00 -15.29
C TYR A 136 -20.14 -2.16 -14.31
N LEU A 137 -19.19 -3.08 -14.29
CA LEU A 137 -19.21 -4.23 -13.38
C LEU A 137 -19.11 -3.79 -11.92
N MET A 138 -18.27 -2.83 -11.61
CA MET A 138 -18.17 -2.29 -10.25
C MET A 138 -19.49 -1.63 -9.81
N LYS A 139 -20.07 -0.74 -10.62
CA LYS A 139 -21.39 -0.15 -10.36
C LYS A 139 -22.47 -1.19 -10.12
N LYS A 140 -22.43 -2.28 -10.90
CA LYS A 140 -23.45 -3.36 -10.83
C LYS A 140 -23.28 -4.28 -9.63
N PHE A 141 -22.07 -4.51 -9.14
CA PHE A 141 -21.81 -5.60 -8.22
C PHE A 141 -21.25 -5.19 -6.85
N TYR A 142 -20.60 -4.01 -6.71
CA TYR A 142 -19.95 -3.62 -5.45
C TYR A 142 -20.92 -3.41 -4.28
N HIS A 143 -22.18 -3.09 -4.55
CA HIS A 143 -23.23 -3.03 -3.51
C HIS A 143 -23.46 -4.37 -2.79
N ARG A 144 -22.94 -5.49 -3.33
CA ARG A 144 -23.06 -6.83 -2.73
C ARG A 144 -22.08 -7.09 -1.60
N PHE A 145 -21.09 -6.24 -1.40
CA PHE A 145 -20.26 -6.29 -0.21
C PHE A 145 -21.07 -5.86 1.02
N ASP A 146 -20.81 -6.52 2.14
CA ASP A 146 -21.36 -6.12 3.43
C ASP A 146 -20.59 -4.91 3.96
N ALA A 147 -19.27 -4.85 3.76
CA ALA A 147 -18.41 -3.69 4.04
C ALA A 147 -17.25 -3.59 3.05
N ILE A 148 -16.77 -2.36 2.82
CA ILE A 148 -15.58 -2.09 2.00
C ILE A 148 -14.62 -1.20 2.78
N VAL A 149 -13.42 -1.69 3.03
CA VAL A 149 -12.33 -0.95 3.66
C VAL A 149 -11.61 -0.11 2.63
N CYS A 150 -11.58 1.19 2.85
CA CYS A 150 -10.88 2.21 2.07
C CYS A 150 -9.63 2.65 2.82
N GLN A 151 -8.52 2.84 2.10
CA GLN A 151 -7.26 3.23 2.73
C GLN A 151 -7.19 4.75 3.02
N SER A 152 -8.02 5.54 2.34
CA SER A 152 -8.06 7.00 2.43
C SER A 152 -9.48 7.54 2.28
N ALA A 153 -9.73 8.76 2.73
CA ALA A 153 -10.98 9.47 2.52
C ALA A 153 -11.24 9.70 1.03
N TYR A 154 -10.19 9.98 0.26
CA TYR A 154 -10.30 10.12 -1.20
C TYR A 154 -10.81 8.83 -1.85
N MET A 155 -10.29 7.67 -1.46
CA MET A 155 -10.72 6.37 -1.99
C MET A 155 -12.19 6.08 -1.63
N GLN A 156 -12.62 6.44 -0.42
CA GLN A 156 -14.02 6.32 -0.02
C GLN A 156 -14.93 7.19 -0.92
N GLN A 157 -14.55 8.45 -1.13
CA GLN A 157 -15.29 9.36 -2.00
C GLN A 157 -15.36 8.84 -3.45
N ASP A 158 -14.26 8.29 -3.97
CA ASP A 158 -14.21 7.68 -5.30
C ASP A 158 -15.22 6.55 -5.45
N LEU A 159 -15.31 5.64 -4.49
CA LEU A 159 -16.28 4.53 -4.49
C LEU A 159 -17.73 5.03 -4.42
N VAL A 160 -18.01 5.99 -3.56
CA VAL A 160 -19.36 6.53 -3.36
C VAL A 160 -19.79 7.32 -4.60
N GLN A 161 -18.97 8.24 -5.09
CA GLN A 161 -19.35 9.17 -6.17
C GLN A 161 -19.32 8.51 -7.55
N HIS A 162 -18.31 7.70 -7.85
CA HIS A 162 -18.13 7.13 -9.18
C HIS A 162 -18.81 5.77 -9.35
N PHE A 163 -18.96 4.99 -8.28
CA PHE A 163 -19.48 3.64 -8.36
C PHE A 163 -20.81 3.41 -7.62
N GLY A 164 -21.32 4.44 -6.91
CA GLY A 164 -22.61 4.38 -6.22
C GLY A 164 -22.62 3.43 -5.03
N VAL A 165 -21.46 3.16 -4.43
CA VAL A 165 -21.37 2.36 -3.20
C VAL A 165 -21.99 3.16 -2.05
N PRO A 166 -22.93 2.58 -1.26
CA PRO A 166 -23.49 3.29 -0.11
C PRO A 166 -22.40 3.67 0.90
N ALA A 167 -22.36 4.93 1.32
CA ALA A 167 -21.35 5.42 2.28
C ALA A 167 -21.33 4.62 3.58
N ALA A 168 -22.52 4.16 4.05
CA ALA A 168 -22.64 3.32 5.25
C ALA A 168 -21.91 1.96 5.15
N LYS A 169 -21.55 1.51 3.96
CA LYS A 169 -20.76 0.29 3.74
C LYS A 169 -19.27 0.54 3.59
N THR A 170 -18.83 1.79 3.58
CA THR A 170 -17.42 2.13 3.37
C THR A 170 -16.79 2.58 4.69
N HIS A 171 -15.63 2.02 5.02
CA HIS A 171 -14.92 2.26 6.28
C HIS A 171 -13.49 2.69 5.96
N ILE A 172 -13.05 3.82 6.52
CA ILE A 172 -11.67 4.30 6.32
C ILE A 172 -10.79 3.63 7.37
N ILE A 173 -9.90 2.74 6.91
CA ILE A 173 -8.87 2.11 7.73
C ILE A 173 -7.55 2.22 6.96
N CYS A 174 -6.70 3.14 7.41
CA CYS A 174 -5.41 3.44 6.79
C CYS A 174 -4.44 2.26 6.91
N ASN A 175 -3.39 2.29 6.11
CA ASN A 175 -2.29 1.35 6.25
C ASN A 175 -1.51 1.61 7.55
N MET A 176 -0.82 0.59 8.01
CA MET A 176 -0.01 0.59 9.23
C MET A 176 1.42 0.99 8.93
N ALA A 177 2.02 1.78 9.80
CA ALA A 177 3.42 2.17 9.67
C ALA A 177 4.38 0.95 9.82
N GLY A 178 3.98 -0.03 10.62
CA GLY A 178 4.76 -1.25 10.91
C GLY A 178 5.98 -0.98 11.79
N ASP A 179 6.50 -2.02 12.42
CA ASP A 179 7.65 -1.93 13.34
C ASP A 179 9.01 -2.17 12.64
N ALA A 180 9.01 -2.38 11.34
CA ALA A 180 10.12 -3.01 10.60
C ALA A 180 11.41 -2.19 10.50
N ALA A 181 11.49 -0.98 11.05
CA ALA A 181 12.61 -0.06 10.77
C ALA A 181 13.51 0.27 11.97
N LEU A 182 13.23 -0.23 13.18
CA LEU A 182 13.92 0.26 14.39
C LEU A 182 15.27 -0.41 14.69
N LYS A 183 15.83 -1.26 13.83
CA LYS A 183 17.19 -1.78 14.02
C LYS A 183 18.21 -0.79 13.46
N ALA A 184 18.87 -0.12 14.39
CA ALA A 184 20.07 0.72 14.23
C ALA A 184 19.89 1.99 13.35
N LEU A 185 19.23 2.99 13.91
CA LEU A 185 19.43 4.36 13.47
C LEU A 185 20.75 4.86 14.05
N SER A 186 21.81 4.87 13.26
CA SER A 186 22.95 5.76 13.52
C SER A 186 22.42 7.20 13.48
N ALA A 187 22.90 8.04 14.38
CA ALA A 187 22.51 9.46 14.43
C ALA A 187 22.60 10.06 13.02
N ALA A 188 21.56 10.82 12.65
CA ALA A 188 21.59 11.52 11.37
C ALA A 188 22.89 12.36 11.32
N PRO A 189 23.65 12.30 10.21
CA PRO A 189 24.84 13.09 10.09
C PRO A 189 24.47 14.57 10.21
N GLU A 190 25.26 15.34 10.98
CA GLU A 190 25.12 16.79 11.05
C GLU A 190 25.03 17.39 9.63
N ASN A 191 24.35 18.53 9.52
CA ASN A 191 24.06 19.27 8.28
C ASN A 191 25.36 19.76 7.60
N ASP A 192 26.22 18.85 7.17
CA ASP A 192 27.38 19.15 6.35
C ASP A 192 26.92 19.46 4.91
N ARG A 193 26.96 20.74 4.56
CA ARG A 193 26.60 21.24 3.22
C ARG A 193 27.55 20.76 2.13
N SER A 194 28.73 20.25 2.49
CA SER A 194 29.75 19.76 1.53
C SER A 194 29.51 18.32 1.10
N ARG A 195 28.66 17.54 1.82
CA ARG A 195 28.42 16.15 1.49
C ARG A 195 27.47 15.99 0.29
N VAL A 196 27.65 14.91 -0.46
CA VAL A 196 26.75 14.49 -1.54
C VAL A 196 25.37 14.16 -0.94
N ARG A 197 24.32 14.78 -1.46
CA ARG A 197 22.94 14.54 -0.99
C ARG A 197 22.42 13.20 -1.46
N LYS A 198 21.75 12.45 -0.59
CA LYS A 198 21.20 11.13 -0.90
C LYS A 198 19.68 11.21 -1.01
N PHE A 199 19.13 10.80 -2.13
CA PHE A 199 17.69 10.70 -2.35
C PHE A 199 17.29 9.25 -2.59
N ILE A 200 16.06 8.93 -2.23
CA ILE A 200 15.49 7.60 -2.42
C ILE A 200 14.07 7.70 -2.98
N THR A 201 13.75 6.80 -3.89
CA THR A 201 12.39 6.45 -4.31
C THR A 201 12.25 4.94 -4.27
N VAL A 202 11.15 4.44 -3.72
CA VAL A 202 10.80 3.02 -3.75
C VAL A 202 9.46 2.89 -4.46
N ALA A 203 9.47 2.36 -5.68
CA ALA A 203 8.27 2.26 -6.50
C ALA A 203 8.41 1.22 -7.60
N ARG A 204 7.27 0.73 -8.12
CA ARG A 204 7.24 0.03 -9.40
C ARG A 204 7.68 0.99 -10.51
N LEU A 205 8.56 0.55 -11.41
CA LEU A 205 9.01 1.35 -12.55
C LEU A 205 7.94 1.37 -13.65
N SER A 206 6.88 2.15 -13.43
CA SER A 206 5.71 2.27 -14.32
C SER A 206 5.31 3.75 -14.48
N GLY A 207 4.65 4.09 -15.59
CA GLY A 207 4.40 5.49 -15.99
C GLY A 207 3.69 6.33 -14.94
N GLU A 208 2.74 5.73 -14.19
CA GLU A 208 1.98 6.44 -13.13
C GLU A 208 2.84 6.86 -11.92
N LYS A 209 4.05 6.30 -11.79
CA LYS A 209 4.94 6.66 -10.69
C LYS A 209 5.82 7.87 -10.97
N GLY A 210 5.80 8.39 -12.20
CA GLY A 210 6.48 9.65 -12.58
C GLY A 210 7.99 9.68 -12.37
N ILE A 211 8.63 8.50 -12.42
CA ILE A 211 10.07 8.38 -12.14
C ILE A 211 10.90 9.13 -13.18
N ASP A 212 10.44 9.17 -14.42
CA ASP A 212 11.06 9.97 -15.49
C ASP A 212 11.04 11.46 -15.17
N ARG A 213 9.95 11.96 -14.56
CA ARG A 213 9.84 13.36 -14.11
C ARG A 213 10.77 13.64 -12.93
N LEU A 214 10.91 12.71 -11.99
CA LEU A 214 11.86 12.82 -10.86
C LEU A 214 13.30 12.87 -11.36
N ILE A 215 13.69 12.01 -12.32
CA ILE A 215 15.03 12.01 -12.92
C ILE A 215 15.30 13.37 -13.59
N LYS A 216 14.34 13.90 -14.36
CA LYS A 216 14.44 15.23 -14.97
C LYS A 216 14.53 16.36 -13.96
N SER A 217 13.80 16.25 -12.82
CA SER A 217 13.88 17.23 -11.74
C SER A 217 15.26 17.22 -11.06
N VAL A 218 15.82 16.02 -10.84
CA VAL A 218 17.17 15.86 -10.30
C VAL A 218 18.25 16.41 -11.23
N ALA A 219 18.06 16.32 -12.56
CA ALA A 219 18.98 16.90 -13.54
C ALA A 219 19.10 18.44 -13.44
N LEU A 220 18.07 19.12 -12.89
CA LEU A 220 18.05 20.58 -12.72
C LEU A 220 18.75 21.06 -11.46
N LEU A 221 19.12 20.16 -10.54
CA LEU A 221 19.72 20.56 -9.26
C LEU A 221 21.16 21.04 -9.45
N PRO A 222 21.53 22.18 -8.84
CA PRO A 222 22.85 22.81 -9.02
C PRO A 222 23.98 22.16 -8.18
N PHE A 223 23.72 21.00 -7.55
CA PHE A 223 24.64 20.30 -6.66
C PHE A 223 24.68 18.81 -6.94
N SER A 224 25.69 18.12 -6.41
CA SER A 224 25.85 16.67 -6.58
C SER A 224 24.91 15.89 -5.68
N VAL A 225 24.29 14.85 -6.25
CA VAL A 225 23.36 13.96 -5.58
C VAL A 225 23.68 12.50 -5.88
N GLN A 226 23.25 11.61 -4.97
CA GLN A 226 23.10 10.18 -5.20
C GLN A 226 21.62 9.83 -5.08
N TYR A 227 20.97 9.57 -6.19
CA TYR A 227 19.55 9.24 -6.22
C TYR A 227 19.34 7.76 -6.51
N HIS A 228 18.81 7.04 -5.51
CA HIS A 228 18.54 5.61 -5.58
C HIS A 228 17.05 5.35 -5.83
N ILE A 229 16.75 4.70 -6.95
CA ILE A 229 15.39 4.34 -7.36
C ILE A 229 15.26 2.82 -7.25
N ILE A 230 14.64 2.37 -6.17
CA ILE A 230 14.50 0.96 -5.80
C ILE A 230 13.20 0.41 -6.38
N GLY A 231 13.31 -0.56 -7.26
CA GLY A 231 12.14 -1.22 -7.85
C GLY A 231 12.42 -1.82 -9.21
N GLU A 232 11.39 -2.45 -9.77
CA GLU A 232 11.37 -3.03 -11.11
C GLU A 232 10.08 -2.68 -11.83
N GLY A 233 10.11 -2.74 -13.16
CA GLY A 233 8.90 -2.51 -13.94
C GLY A 233 9.14 -2.25 -15.43
N PRO A 234 8.07 -2.09 -16.19
CA PRO A 234 8.14 -1.98 -17.66
C PRO A 234 8.90 -0.74 -18.16
N MET A 235 9.06 0.29 -17.34
CA MET A 235 9.78 1.53 -17.73
C MET A 235 11.30 1.44 -17.58
N ARG A 236 11.86 0.32 -17.02
CA ARG A 236 13.28 0.22 -16.68
C ARG A 236 14.20 0.68 -17.83
N SER A 237 14.05 0.06 -18.99
CA SER A 237 14.91 0.38 -20.15
C SER A 237 14.75 1.82 -20.64
N ALA A 238 13.55 2.40 -20.53
CA ALA A 238 13.33 3.80 -20.88
C ALA A 238 13.99 4.76 -19.88
N LEU A 239 13.95 4.41 -18.59
CA LEU A 239 14.62 5.21 -17.54
C LEU A 239 16.14 5.13 -17.62
N GLU A 240 16.71 3.96 -17.93
CA GLU A 240 18.15 3.79 -18.18
C GLU A 240 18.63 4.65 -19.35
N LYS A 241 17.88 4.68 -20.45
CA LYS A 241 18.17 5.58 -21.60
C LYS A 241 18.10 7.05 -21.19
N LEU A 242 17.06 7.44 -20.45
CA LEU A 242 16.91 8.83 -19.97
C LEU A 242 18.08 9.26 -19.08
N ILE A 243 18.57 8.38 -18.20
CA ILE A 243 19.73 8.65 -17.33
C ILE A 243 20.98 8.92 -18.18
N ILE A 244 21.19 8.15 -19.25
CA ILE A 244 22.32 8.33 -20.18
C ILE A 244 22.17 9.64 -20.96
N GLU A 245 20.99 9.91 -21.51
CA GLU A 245 20.68 11.13 -22.29
C GLU A 245 20.89 12.41 -21.47
N LEU A 246 20.64 12.35 -20.15
CA LEU A 246 20.84 13.49 -19.25
C LEU A 246 22.23 13.54 -18.59
N GLY A 247 23.12 12.58 -18.88
CA GLY A 247 24.46 12.53 -18.30
C GLY A 247 24.46 12.27 -16.78
N LEU A 248 23.51 11.47 -16.28
CA LEU A 248 23.28 11.24 -14.84
C LEU A 248 23.77 9.87 -14.35
N GLN A 249 24.61 9.14 -15.09
CA GLN A 249 25.02 7.78 -14.77
C GLN A 249 25.72 7.65 -13.41
N GLU A 250 26.45 8.70 -13.00
CA GLU A 250 27.16 8.75 -11.71
C GLU A 250 26.29 9.32 -10.56
N LYS A 251 25.05 9.74 -10.88
CA LYS A 251 24.15 10.39 -9.91
C LYS A 251 22.87 9.61 -9.64
N VAL A 252 22.36 8.84 -10.61
CA VAL A 252 21.07 8.14 -10.52
C VAL A 252 21.27 6.64 -10.71
N PHE A 253 20.83 5.87 -9.73
CA PHE A 253 21.04 4.43 -9.64
C PHE A 253 19.73 3.67 -9.66
N LEU A 254 19.64 2.62 -10.48
CA LEU A 254 18.52 1.69 -10.59
C LEU A 254 18.95 0.28 -10.12
N PRO A 255 19.14 0.05 -8.81
CA PRO A 255 19.68 -1.22 -8.30
C PRO A 255 18.70 -2.40 -8.39
N GLY A 256 17.49 -2.15 -8.89
CA GLY A 256 16.45 -3.18 -8.97
C GLY A 256 15.62 -3.30 -7.72
N ARG A 257 14.85 -4.40 -7.61
CA ARG A 257 14.03 -4.70 -6.43
C ARG A 257 14.92 -5.22 -5.30
N LYS A 258 14.65 -4.72 -4.08
CA LYS A 258 15.31 -5.17 -2.85
C LYS A 258 14.28 -5.68 -1.84
N GLY A 259 14.63 -6.69 -1.05
CA GLY A 259 13.81 -7.21 0.03
C GLY A 259 13.62 -6.20 1.16
N ARG A 260 14.65 -5.42 1.43
CA ARG A 260 14.65 -4.28 2.36
C ARG A 260 15.04 -3.03 1.59
N PRO A 261 14.07 -2.29 1.04
CA PRO A 261 14.35 -1.24 0.07
C PRO A 261 15.17 -0.06 0.64
N PHE A 262 15.10 0.17 1.95
CA PHE A 262 15.83 1.25 2.62
C PHE A 262 17.18 0.82 3.21
N GLU A 263 17.54 -0.48 3.12
CA GLU A 263 18.80 -0.98 3.69
C GLU A 263 20.01 -0.30 3.06
N GLY A 264 20.83 0.35 3.89
CA GLY A 264 21.96 1.18 3.49
C GLY A 264 21.59 2.57 2.96
N LEU A 265 20.32 2.97 3.08
CA LEU A 265 19.76 4.27 2.66
C LEU A 265 18.94 4.92 3.80
N GLU A 266 19.09 4.43 5.03
CA GLU A 266 18.38 4.95 6.21
C GLU A 266 18.78 6.39 6.54
N ASP A 267 19.94 6.83 6.04
CA ASP A 267 20.48 8.19 6.15
C ASP A 267 20.13 9.09 4.96
N ALA A 268 19.20 8.68 4.10
CA ALA A 268 18.76 9.50 2.98
C ALA A 268 18.26 10.87 3.45
N ASP A 269 18.61 11.92 2.70
CA ASP A 269 18.20 13.28 2.97
C ASP A 269 16.71 13.48 2.65
N LEU A 270 16.23 12.87 1.56
CA LEU A 270 14.84 13.01 1.11
C LEU A 270 14.34 11.71 0.46
N PHE A 271 13.07 11.42 0.71
CA PHE A 271 12.27 10.49 -0.09
C PHE A 271 11.49 11.28 -1.15
N LEU A 272 11.55 10.86 -2.42
CA LEU A 272 10.88 11.54 -3.54
C LEU A 272 9.74 10.69 -4.10
N LEU A 273 8.55 11.29 -4.32
CA LEU A 273 7.38 10.62 -4.89
C LEU A 273 6.63 11.55 -5.85
N ASP A 274 6.62 11.24 -7.16
CA ASP A 274 5.90 12.03 -8.18
C ASP A 274 4.81 11.22 -8.88
N SER A 275 4.07 10.40 -8.10
CA SER A 275 2.99 9.56 -8.62
C SER A 275 1.80 10.39 -9.10
N ASP A 276 1.14 9.94 -10.20
CA ASP A 276 -0.08 10.57 -10.71
C ASP A 276 -1.28 10.38 -9.76
N TYR A 277 -1.29 9.29 -9.00
CA TYR A 277 -2.27 8.97 -7.95
C TYR A 277 -1.72 7.86 -7.04
N GLU A 278 -2.18 7.80 -5.80
CA GLU A 278 -1.85 6.75 -4.83
C GLU A 278 -3.07 6.39 -3.97
N GLY A 279 -3.32 5.10 -3.74
CA GLY A 279 -4.34 4.69 -2.77
C GLY A 279 -3.99 5.20 -1.37
N PHE A 280 -2.91 4.64 -0.82
CA PHE A 280 -2.25 5.06 0.42
C PHE A 280 -0.84 4.50 0.42
N PRO A 281 0.18 5.27 0.05
CA PRO A 281 1.51 4.74 -0.25
C PRO A 281 2.27 4.30 1.00
N ASN A 282 2.42 2.98 1.20
CA ASN A 282 3.17 2.40 2.31
C ASN A 282 4.60 2.93 2.42
N VAL A 283 5.22 3.21 1.28
CA VAL A 283 6.60 3.71 1.23
C VAL A 283 6.78 5.06 1.91
N LEU A 284 5.73 5.87 2.01
CA LEU A 284 5.76 7.13 2.78
C LEU A 284 5.70 6.87 4.28
N LEU A 285 4.96 5.84 4.72
CA LEU A 285 4.98 5.40 6.11
C LEU A 285 6.35 4.80 6.47
N GLU A 286 6.94 4.02 5.56
CA GLU A 286 8.27 3.45 5.72
C GLU A 286 9.35 4.54 5.83
N ALA A 287 9.31 5.57 4.96
CA ALA A 287 10.19 6.73 5.06
C ALA A 287 9.96 7.47 6.39
N GLY A 288 8.70 7.64 6.81
CA GLY A 288 8.34 8.31 8.06
C GLY A 288 8.85 7.60 9.31
N VAL A 289 8.77 6.27 9.40
CA VAL A 289 9.34 5.52 10.56
C VAL A 289 10.86 5.53 10.58
N LEU A 290 11.50 5.81 9.44
CA LEU A 290 12.95 6.06 9.34
C LEU A 290 13.32 7.54 9.60
N GLY A 291 12.31 8.41 9.75
CA GLY A 291 12.53 9.84 9.92
C GLY A 291 13.06 10.56 8.68
N ILE A 292 12.86 9.99 7.50
CA ILE A 292 13.26 10.58 6.22
C ILE A 292 12.16 11.54 5.76
N PRO A 293 12.46 12.84 5.59
CA PRO A 293 11.47 13.80 5.10
C PRO A 293 11.14 13.53 3.62
N VAL A 294 9.89 13.85 3.26
CA VAL A 294 9.33 13.53 1.95
C VAL A 294 9.13 14.78 1.10
N VAL A 295 9.46 14.70 -0.20
CA VAL A 295 8.93 15.61 -1.22
C VAL A 295 8.03 14.79 -2.13
N ALA A 296 6.74 15.10 -2.14
CA ALA A 296 5.77 14.35 -2.91
C ALA A 296 4.85 15.26 -3.73
N ARG A 297 4.45 14.78 -4.93
CA ARG A 297 3.35 15.43 -5.67
C ARG A 297 2.07 15.39 -4.82
N ASP A 298 1.33 16.50 -4.81
CA ASP A 298 -0.04 16.56 -4.30
C ASP A 298 -0.97 15.90 -5.32
N ALA A 299 -1.00 14.57 -5.29
CA ALA A 299 -1.76 13.76 -6.22
C ALA A 299 -3.00 13.15 -5.55
N PRO A 300 -4.04 12.81 -6.34
CA PRO A 300 -5.24 12.16 -5.84
C PRO A 300 -4.94 10.92 -5.00
N GLY A 301 -5.58 10.80 -3.84
CA GLY A 301 -5.47 9.67 -2.92
C GLY A 301 -4.98 10.02 -1.53
N GLY A 302 -4.24 9.10 -0.89
CA GLY A 302 -3.86 9.23 0.51
C GLY A 302 -2.54 9.96 0.78
N ILE A 303 -1.89 10.57 -0.22
CA ILE A 303 -0.60 11.27 0.00
C ILE A 303 -0.77 12.43 0.98
N ASN A 304 -1.77 13.29 0.78
CA ASN A 304 -2.07 14.44 1.64
C ASN A 304 -2.60 14.05 3.03
N GLU A 305 -3.07 12.81 3.19
CA GLU A 305 -3.39 12.28 4.52
C GLU A 305 -2.12 11.86 5.28
N ILE A 306 -0.99 11.62 4.59
CA ILE A 306 0.28 11.22 5.20
C ILE A 306 1.18 12.43 5.41
N ILE A 307 1.36 13.26 4.38
CA ILE A 307 2.30 14.37 4.40
C ILE A 307 1.66 15.61 5.01
N ARG A 308 2.37 16.20 5.96
CA ARG A 308 2.10 17.52 6.55
C ARG A 308 3.24 18.47 6.20
N ASN A 309 2.91 19.52 5.46
CA ASN A 309 3.90 20.50 5.02
C ASN A 309 4.66 21.11 6.22
N GLY A 310 5.98 21.02 6.19
CA GLY A 310 6.86 21.54 7.25
C GLY A 310 7.01 20.63 8.48
N GLU A 311 6.23 19.54 8.61
CA GLU A 311 6.37 18.59 9.72
C GLU A 311 7.16 17.35 9.30
N ASN A 312 6.73 16.67 8.22
CA ASN A 312 7.38 15.45 7.71
C ASN A 312 7.72 15.51 6.22
N GLY A 313 7.52 16.65 5.55
CA GLY A 313 7.82 16.82 4.14
C GLY A 313 7.16 18.03 3.52
N PHE A 314 7.13 18.04 2.18
CA PHE A 314 6.43 19.05 1.39
C PHE A 314 5.63 18.39 0.26
N LEU A 315 4.41 18.90 0.05
CA LEU A 315 3.57 18.59 -1.11
C LEU A 315 3.85 19.59 -2.23
N VAL A 316 3.96 19.09 -3.46
CA VAL A 316 4.19 19.87 -4.67
C VAL A 316 2.90 19.88 -5.48
N SER A 317 2.17 20.99 -5.42
CA SER A 317 0.88 21.16 -6.12
C SER A 317 1.08 21.62 -7.57
N GLU A 318 2.15 22.36 -7.85
CA GLU A 318 2.47 22.78 -9.20
C GLU A 318 3.01 21.64 -10.06
N THR A 319 2.58 21.60 -11.31
CA THR A 319 3.06 20.59 -12.27
C THR A 319 4.37 21.03 -12.92
N GLY A 320 5.27 20.07 -13.13
CA GLY A 320 6.52 20.32 -13.86
C GLY A 320 7.78 19.93 -13.07
N THR A 321 8.85 19.69 -13.82
CA THR A 321 10.12 19.25 -13.25
C THR A 321 10.84 20.37 -12.50
N ALA A 322 10.67 21.62 -12.93
CA ALA A 322 11.26 22.78 -12.27
C ALA A 322 10.65 23.03 -10.88
N SER A 323 9.31 22.95 -10.76
CA SER A 323 8.61 23.13 -9.48
C SER A 323 8.98 22.03 -8.50
N PHE A 324 9.16 20.78 -8.99
CA PHE A 324 9.60 19.68 -8.14
C PHE A 324 11.06 19.84 -7.70
N ALA A 325 11.96 20.31 -8.58
CA ALA A 325 13.34 20.63 -8.24
C ALA A 325 13.42 21.74 -7.17
N ALA A 326 12.65 22.81 -7.34
CA ALA A 326 12.57 23.89 -6.34
C ALA A 326 12.05 23.39 -4.98
N ALA A 327 11.10 22.45 -4.97
CA ALA A 327 10.62 21.84 -3.73
C ALA A 327 11.70 20.95 -3.07
N ILE A 328 12.52 20.24 -3.83
CA ILE A 328 13.69 19.51 -3.31
C ILE A 328 14.67 20.49 -2.64
N GLU A 329 15.02 21.59 -3.32
CA GLU A 329 15.92 22.60 -2.75
C GLU A 329 15.37 23.21 -1.47
N LYS A 330 14.07 23.56 -1.45
CA LYS A 330 13.38 24.06 -0.26
C LYS A 330 13.44 23.04 0.88
N ALA A 331 13.20 21.75 0.61
CA ALA A 331 13.22 20.70 1.62
C ALA A 331 14.61 20.51 2.22
N LEU A 332 15.67 20.62 1.41
CA LEU A 332 17.07 20.52 1.89
C LEU A 332 17.51 21.73 2.74
N GLN A 333 16.88 22.88 2.54
CA GLN A 333 17.13 24.08 3.35
C GLN A 333 16.32 24.07 4.65
N TYR A 334 15.23 23.31 4.69
CA TYR A 334 14.36 23.21 5.84
C TYR A 334 14.96 22.28 6.91
N LYS A 335 14.82 22.66 8.19
CA LYS A 335 15.33 21.85 9.30
C LYS A 335 14.25 20.89 9.80
N PHE A 336 14.15 19.76 9.15
CA PHE A 336 13.32 18.66 9.66
C PHE A 336 13.97 18.00 10.88
N SER A 337 13.18 17.70 11.93
CA SER A 337 13.61 16.81 13.00
C SER A 337 13.21 15.37 12.65
N ARG A 338 14.20 14.50 12.58
CA ARG A 338 14.02 13.08 12.35
C ARG A 338 13.13 12.45 13.42
N GLU A 339 13.37 12.79 14.68
CA GLU A 339 12.61 12.30 15.82
C GLU A 339 11.14 12.71 15.73
N ASN A 340 10.86 13.95 15.33
CA ASN A 340 9.49 14.45 15.16
C ASN A 340 8.78 13.73 14.00
N ILE A 341 9.46 13.46 12.89
CA ILE A 341 8.89 12.70 11.76
C ILE A 341 8.51 11.29 12.21
N ILE A 342 9.40 10.60 12.94
CA ILE A 342 9.14 9.27 13.49
C ILE A 342 7.96 9.29 14.44
N ALA A 343 7.95 10.22 15.41
CA ALA A 343 6.88 10.35 16.38
C ALA A 343 5.52 10.60 15.71
N LEU A 344 5.47 11.57 14.80
CA LEU A 344 4.28 11.90 14.00
C LEU A 344 3.73 10.68 13.24
N THR A 345 4.62 9.91 12.62
CA THR A 345 4.23 8.74 11.82
C THR A 345 3.65 7.64 12.70
N LYS A 346 4.29 7.35 13.83
CA LYS A 346 3.83 6.33 14.79
C LYS A 346 2.52 6.73 15.48
N GLU A 347 2.35 7.99 15.84
CA GLU A 347 1.13 8.50 16.46
C GLU A 347 -0.08 8.41 15.50
N ARG A 348 0.12 8.75 14.24
CA ARG A 348 -0.98 8.84 13.28
C ARG A 348 -1.36 7.49 12.67
N PHE A 349 -0.42 6.59 12.50
CA PHE A 349 -0.61 5.32 11.78
C PHE A 349 -0.13 4.10 12.58
N PRO A 350 -0.50 3.99 13.88
CA PRO A 350 -0.09 2.86 14.69
C PRO A 350 -0.79 1.57 14.20
N THR A 351 -0.05 0.46 14.26
CA THR A 351 -0.55 -0.87 13.85
C THR A 351 -1.78 -1.26 14.65
N GLU A 352 -1.74 -1.05 15.96
CA GLU A 352 -2.81 -1.43 16.90
C GLU A 352 -4.14 -0.77 16.56
N LYS A 353 -4.13 0.51 16.19
CA LYS A 353 -5.35 1.25 15.83
C LYS A 353 -6.02 0.68 14.57
N ALA A 354 -5.23 0.34 13.55
CA ALA A 354 -5.76 -0.22 12.31
C ALA A 354 -6.28 -1.64 12.52
N ILE A 355 -5.58 -2.45 13.32
CA ILE A 355 -6.01 -3.81 13.67
C ILE A 355 -7.29 -3.77 14.50
N SER A 356 -7.35 -2.97 15.58
CA SER A 356 -8.55 -2.83 16.40
C SER A 356 -9.76 -2.37 15.57
N ALA A 357 -9.57 -1.43 14.64
CA ALA A 357 -10.65 -0.98 13.76
C ALA A 357 -11.14 -2.09 12.81
N LEU A 358 -10.25 -2.96 12.33
CA LEU A 358 -10.62 -4.14 11.52
C LEU A 358 -11.38 -5.17 12.37
N GLU A 359 -10.90 -5.45 13.57
CA GLU A 359 -11.53 -6.41 14.49
C GLU A 359 -12.93 -5.94 14.88
N GLU A 360 -13.09 -4.66 15.23
CA GLU A 360 -14.39 -4.07 15.54
C GLU A 360 -15.35 -4.17 14.35
N LEU A 361 -14.87 -3.85 13.14
CA LEU A 361 -15.64 -4.01 11.90
C LEU A 361 -16.09 -5.46 11.73
N PHE A 362 -15.18 -6.42 11.85
CA PHE A 362 -15.49 -7.84 11.67
C PHE A 362 -16.47 -8.37 12.73
N LEU A 363 -16.34 -7.98 13.99
CA LEU A 363 -17.25 -8.37 15.05
C LEU A 363 -18.65 -7.77 14.82
N THR A 364 -18.73 -6.48 14.48
CA THR A 364 -19.99 -5.78 14.22
C THR A 364 -20.78 -6.43 13.07
N ILE A 365 -20.12 -6.73 11.95
CA ILE A 365 -20.82 -7.35 10.80
C ILE A 365 -21.04 -8.85 10.98
N GLY A 366 -20.23 -9.54 11.77
CA GLY A 366 -20.34 -10.98 12.02
C GLY A 366 -21.51 -11.35 12.94
N THR A 367 -21.95 -10.42 13.78
CA THR A 367 -23.10 -10.59 14.70
C THR A 367 -24.45 -10.13 14.12
N ALA A 368 -24.44 -9.39 13.01
CA ALA A 368 -25.62 -8.92 12.28
C ALA A 368 -26.00 -9.92 11.16
#